data_2a18ca66da02a08b76c2752d2231a5be
#
_entry.id   2a18ca66da02a08b76c2752d2231a5be
#
_cell.length_a   1.000
_cell.length_b   1.000
_cell.length_c   1.000
_cell.angle_alpha   90.00
_cell.angle_beta   90.00
_cell.angle_gamma   90.00
#
_symmetry.space_group_name_H-M   'P 1'
#
loop_
_entity.id
_entity.type
_entity.pdbx_description
1 polymer ?
#
loop_
_entity_poly.entity_id
_entity_poly.type
_entity_poly.pdbx_seq_one_letter_code
_entity_poly.pdbx_strand_id
1 'polypeptide(L)' 'IQMGSQGRVVVQFRIKKDGSVEVINTQGKDKILEKEARRVIEKLPKLIPGKQRDRPVAVIFSYPIVFKLN' A
#
# COMPACT_ATOMS: atom_id res chain seq x y z
N ILE A 1 -12.61 2.60 1.02
CA ILE A 1 -12.94 1.42 1.85
C ILE A 1 -13.84 1.85 2.99
N GLN A 2 -14.94 1.14 3.16
CA GLN A 2 -15.88 1.43 4.25
C GLN A 2 -15.52 0.62 5.47
N MET A 3 -15.47 1.28 6.61
CA MET A 3 -15.07 0.71 7.88
C MET A 3 -15.96 1.24 8.99
N GLY A 4 -15.84 0.66 10.19
CA GLY A 4 -16.46 1.21 11.38
C GLY A 4 -15.76 2.48 11.87
N SER A 5 -14.56 2.73 11.40
CA SER A 5 -13.81 3.96 11.70
C SER A 5 -13.56 4.72 10.41
N GLN A 6 -13.31 6.01 10.56
CA GLN A 6 -13.11 6.90 9.43
C GLN A 6 -11.75 7.57 9.55
N GLY A 7 -11.04 7.69 8.43
CA GLY A 7 -9.77 8.35 8.42
C GLY A 7 -8.99 8.08 7.15
N ARG A 8 -7.79 8.63 7.10
CA ARG A 8 -6.90 8.49 5.96
C ARG A 8 -5.56 7.94 6.44
N VAL A 9 -5.07 6.94 5.73
CA VAL A 9 -3.77 6.33 6.01
C VAL A 9 -2.93 6.40 4.75
N VAL A 10 -1.71 6.89 4.88
CA VAL A 10 -0.75 6.88 3.78
C VAL A 10 0.12 5.66 3.95
N VAL A 11 0.16 4.82 2.93
CA VAL A 11 0.98 3.60 2.94
C VAL A 11 2.13 3.78 1.98
N GLN A 12 3.35 3.62 2.48
CA GLN A 12 4.53 3.52 1.64
C GLN A 12 4.83 2.07 1.39
N PHE A 13 4.95 1.70 0.12
CA PHE A 13 5.24 0.32 -0.22
C PHE A 13 6.21 0.27 -1.40
N ARG A 14 6.88 -0.86 -1.51
CA ARG A 14 7.84 -1.13 -2.57
C ARG A 14 7.31 -2.25 -3.45
N ILE A 15 7.34 -2.05 -4.75
CA ILE A 15 7.12 -3.12 -5.70
C ILE A 15 8.48 -3.67 -6.07
N LYS A 16 8.73 -4.91 -5.69
CA LYS A 16 10.02 -5.56 -5.94
C LYS A 16 10.15 -5.94 -7.40
N LYS A 17 11.36 -6.34 -7.78
CA LYS A 17 11.66 -6.73 -9.15
C LYS A 17 10.80 -7.89 -9.66
N ASP A 18 10.38 -8.77 -8.75
CA ASP A 18 9.53 -9.91 -9.10
C ASP A 18 8.03 -9.57 -9.11
N GLY A 19 7.69 -8.32 -8.84
CA GLY A 19 6.30 -7.87 -8.81
C GLY A 19 5.62 -7.98 -7.45
N SER A 20 6.29 -8.54 -6.45
CA SER A 20 5.71 -8.64 -5.11
C SER A 20 5.73 -7.28 -4.41
N VAL A 21 4.82 -7.10 -3.48
CA VAL A 21 4.65 -5.84 -2.75
C VAL A 21 5.13 -6.00 -1.32
N GLU A 22 5.92 -5.04 -0.86
CA GLU A 22 6.41 -4.99 0.52
C GLU A 22 6.01 -3.66 1.14
N VAL A 23 5.30 -3.70 2.25
CA VAL A 23 4.93 -2.48 2.97
C VAL A 23 6.13 -1.99 3.75
N ILE A 24 6.49 -0.73 3.54
CA ILE A 24 7.64 -0.12 4.20
C ILE A 24 7.18 0.63 5.44
N ASN A 25 6.11 1.40 5.33
CA ASN A 25 5.65 2.25 6.41
C ASN A 25 4.18 2.60 6.23
N THR A 26 3.50 2.86 7.33
CA THR A 26 2.13 3.36 7.32
C THR A 26 2.04 4.57 8.22
N GLN A 27 1.29 5.58 7.81
CA GLN A 27 1.07 6.80 8.60
C GLN A 27 -0.40 7.11 8.66
N GLY A 28 -0.94 7.16 9.87
CA GLY A 28 -2.33 7.51 10.12
C GLY A 28 -2.53 7.82 11.58
N LYS A 29 -3.68 8.38 11.92
CA LYS A 29 -3.99 8.74 13.30
C LYS A 29 -4.49 7.55 14.12
N ASP A 30 -4.98 6.52 13.47
CA ASP A 30 -5.60 5.37 14.11
C ASP A 30 -4.83 4.11 13.75
N LYS A 31 -4.32 3.42 14.76
CA LYS A 31 -3.54 2.19 14.55
C LYS A 31 -4.35 1.09 13.90
N ILE A 32 -5.65 1.04 14.19
CA ILE A 32 -6.53 0.03 13.58
C ILE A 32 -6.61 0.27 12.08
N LEU A 33 -6.74 1.53 11.66
CA LEU A 33 -6.78 1.88 10.25
C LEU A 33 -5.44 1.63 9.57
N GLU A 34 -4.33 1.90 10.25
CA GLU A 34 -3.01 1.59 9.71
C GLU A 34 -2.84 0.11 9.46
N LYS A 35 -3.26 -0.71 10.41
CA LYS A 35 -3.19 -2.17 10.29
C LYS A 35 -4.05 -2.66 9.12
N GLU A 36 -5.25 -2.11 8.98
CA GLU A 36 -6.15 -2.49 7.90
C GLU A 36 -5.62 -2.05 6.53
N ALA A 37 -5.05 -0.85 6.45
CA ALA A 37 -4.43 -0.36 5.23
C ALA A 37 -3.28 -1.27 4.79
N ARG A 38 -2.44 -1.67 5.75
CA ARG A 38 -1.35 -2.58 5.48
C ARG A 38 -1.87 -3.91 4.94
N ARG A 39 -2.92 -4.45 5.55
CA ARG A 39 -3.51 -5.71 5.12
C ARG A 39 -4.05 -5.62 3.69
N VAL A 40 -4.69 -4.50 3.35
CA VAL A 40 -5.22 -4.29 2.00
C VAL A 40 -4.08 -4.32 0.97
N ILE A 41 -3.00 -3.61 1.26
CA ILE A 41 -1.85 -3.56 0.34
C ILE A 41 -1.18 -4.93 0.23
N GLU A 42 -1.03 -5.64 1.35
CA GLU A 42 -0.38 -6.96 1.34
C GLU A 42 -1.19 -8.02 0.61
N LYS A 43 -2.50 -7.79 0.44
CA LYS A 43 -3.36 -8.72 -0.30
C LYS A 43 -3.37 -8.48 -1.81
N LEU A 44 -2.71 -7.44 -2.28
CA LEU A 44 -2.64 -7.18 -3.72
C LEU A 44 -1.91 -8.32 -4.41
N PRO A 45 -2.35 -8.71 -5.62
CA PRO A 45 -1.61 -9.70 -6.39
C PRO A 45 -0.27 -9.12 -6.83
N LYS A 46 0.61 -9.99 -7.31
CA LYS A 46 1.87 -9.50 -7.85
C LYS A 46 1.60 -8.48 -8.95
N LEU A 47 2.28 -7.35 -8.85
CA LEU A 47 2.15 -6.29 -9.82
C LEU A 47 3.29 -6.38 -10.83
N ILE A 48 3.07 -5.79 -12.00
CA ILE A 48 4.13 -5.70 -12.99
C ILE A 48 5.14 -4.68 -12.46
N PRO A 49 6.41 -5.08 -12.22
CA PRO A 49 7.39 -4.11 -11.73
C PRO A 49 7.65 -3.03 -12.74
N GLY A 50 8.07 -1.88 -12.25
CA GLY A 50 8.50 -0.81 -13.13
C GLY A 50 9.64 -1.27 -14.02
N LYS A 51 9.66 -0.75 -15.22
CA LYS A 51 10.73 -1.08 -16.16
C LYS A 51 11.44 0.17 -16.62
N GLN A 52 12.72 0.07 -16.77
CA GLN A 52 13.53 1.13 -17.33
C GLN A 52 14.51 0.49 -18.30
N ARG A 53 14.38 0.83 -19.59
CA ARG A 53 15.22 0.24 -20.65
C ARG A 53 15.17 -1.29 -20.63
N ASP A 54 13.97 -1.82 -20.56
CA ASP A 54 13.70 -3.26 -20.57
C ASP A 54 14.23 -4.02 -19.37
N ARG A 55 14.61 -3.31 -18.31
CA ARG A 55 15.04 -3.96 -17.07
C ARG A 55 14.03 -3.68 -15.97
N PRO A 56 13.60 -4.71 -15.24
CA PRO A 56 12.73 -4.50 -14.09
C PRO A 56 13.50 -3.78 -12.98
N VAL A 57 12.86 -2.81 -12.34
CA VAL A 57 13.44 -2.08 -11.23
C VAL A 57 12.46 -2.07 -10.07
N ALA A 58 12.98 -2.01 -8.86
CA ALA A 58 12.13 -1.83 -7.68
C ALA A 58 11.64 -0.39 -7.64
N VAL A 59 10.37 -0.20 -7.31
CA VAL A 59 9.75 1.12 -7.29
C VAL A 59 9.08 1.34 -5.95
N ILE A 60 9.26 2.52 -5.38
CA ILE A 60 8.65 2.89 -4.10
C ILE A 60 7.50 3.87 -4.36
N PHE A 61 6.35 3.58 -3.78
CA PHE A 61 5.15 4.41 -3.90
C PHE A 61 4.63 4.82 -2.53
N SER A 62 3.98 5.98 -2.50
CA SER A 62 3.16 6.40 -1.36
C SER A 62 1.72 6.48 -1.85
N TYR A 63 0.81 5.80 -1.18
CA TYR A 63 -0.58 5.75 -1.59
C TYR A 63 -1.51 6.07 -0.42
N PRO A 64 -2.38 7.07 -0.57
CA PRO A 64 -3.35 7.38 0.48
C PRO A 64 -4.57 6.47 0.36
N ILE A 65 -4.93 5.84 1.47
CA ILE A 65 -6.14 5.03 1.55
C ILE A 65 -7.12 5.76 2.45
N VAL A 66 -8.31 6.01 1.93
CA VAL A 66 -9.37 6.70 2.69
C VAL A 66 -10.36 5.65 3.18
N PHE A 67 -10.57 5.62 4.48
CA PHE A 67 -11.59 4.79 5.11
C PHE A 67 -12.78 5.66 5.47
N LYS A 68 -13.97 5.20 5.16
CA LYS A 68 -15.19 5.96 5.41
C LYS A 68 -16.12 5.19 6.33
N LEU A 69 -16.80 5.90 7.19
CA LEU A 69 -17.89 5.32 7.97
C LEU A 69 -19.02 4.93 7.04
N ASN A 70 -19.57 3.79 7.33
CA ASN A 70 -20.67 3.24 6.54
C ASN A 70 -22.00 3.67 7.14
#